data_9a3ebf2ae390b6649d2563b66d376fb6
#
_entry.id   9a3ebf2ae390b6649d2563b66d376fb6
#
_cell.length_a   1.000
_cell.length_b   1.000
_cell.length_c   1.000
_cell.angle_alpha   90.00
_cell.angle_beta   90.00
_cell.angle_gamma   90.00
#
_symmetry.space_group_name_H-M   'P 1'
#
loop_
_entity.id
_entity.type
_entity.pdbx_description
1 polymer ?
#
loop_
_entity_poly.entity_id
_entity_poly.type
_entity_poly.pdbx_seq_one_letter_code
_entity_poly.pdbx_strand_id
1 'polypeptide(L)'
;MKHMFSLALLVAAVILVNPVSAEEGWTSLFNGESLDGWSVKSGYATYEVEDGGVIVGKTAEGTKNTFLCTDDEYGDFELTFEVKCDEGLNSGVQIRSKFKSEKFADDYGGRVYGPQVEIETGPGQAGWIYAEATGRGWLSPEPQSKDKSVNQHDHFKTGEWNKYRIVAKGATIQTFINGQQIADLTDEKIYETHPKGVIGLQVHGIRSGAGPFEVRWRNLKLKSL
;
A
#
# COMPACT_ATOMS: atom_id res chain seq x y z
N MET A 1 49.83 -21.99 54.27
CA MET A 1 48.57 -21.94 53.59
C MET A 1 48.59 -20.68 52.73
N LYS A 2 48.72 -20.82 51.38
CA LYS A 2 48.73 -19.72 50.42
C LYS A 2 47.36 -19.67 49.77
N HIS A 3 46.62 -18.61 50.00
CA HIS A 3 45.33 -18.39 49.33
C HIS A 3 45.60 -17.73 47.96
N MET A 4 45.29 -18.45 46.88
CA MET A 4 45.24 -17.91 45.51
C MET A 4 43.85 -17.31 45.31
N PHE A 5 43.77 -15.99 45.08
CA PHE A 5 42.58 -15.31 44.61
C PHE A 5 42.56 -15.37 43.06
N SER A 6 41.59 -16.08 42.50
CA SER A 6 41.33 -16.08 41.07
C SER A 6 40.49 -14.85 40.72
N LEU A 7 41.06 -13.95 39.90
CA LEU A 7 40.37 -12.78 39.38
C LEU A 7 39.66 -13.19 38.07
N ALA A 8 38.34 -13.31 38.11
CA ALA A 8 37.56 -13.56 36.90
C ALA A 8 37.36 -12.25 36.13
N LEU A 9 37.92 -12.18 34.92
CA LEU A 9 37.77 -11.05 34.01
C LEU A 9 36.43 -11.18 33.26
N LEU A 10 35.48 -10.31 33.59
CA LEU A 10 34.19 -10.22 32.87
C LEU A 10 34.41 -9.40 31.58
N VAL A 11 34.44 -10.06 30.42
CA VAL A 11 34.48 -9.38 29.13
C VAL A 11 33.03 -9.01 28.74
N ALA A 12 32.68 -7.75 28.86
CA ALA A 12 31.42 -7.22 28.35
C ALA A 12 31.53 -7.07 26.82
N ALA A 13 30.79 -7.89 26.08
CA ALA A 13 30.65 -7.74 24.63
C ALA A 13 29.78 -6.53 24.36
N VAL A 14 30.34 -5.45 23.87
CA VAL A 14 29.59 -4.29 23.34
C VAL A 14 29.07 -4.67 21.95
N ILE A 15 27.78 -4.94 21.86
CA ILE A 15 27.10 -5.12 20.57
C ILE A 15 26.97 -3.71 19.96
N LEU A 16 27.82 -3.41 18.99
CA LEU A 16 27.69 -2.23 18.14
C LEU A 16 26.49 -2.46 17.22
N VAL A 17 25.34 -1.94 17.60
CA VAL A 17 24.20 -1.80 16.69
C VAL A 17 24.57 -0.68 15.71
N ASN A 18 24.99 -1.06 14.50
CA ASN A 18 25.16 -0.09 13.42
C ASN A 18 23.78 0.50 13.11
N PRO A 19 23.60 1.83 13.17
CA PRO A 19 22.35 2.43 12.69
C PRO A 19 22.21 2.07 11.22
N VAL A 20 21.08 1.47 10.86
CA VAL A 20 20.71 1.28 9.45
C VAL A 20 20.70 2.68 8.84
N SER A 21 21.66 2.94 7.95
CA SER A 21 21.72 4.19 7.20
C SER A 21 20.38 4.35 6.47
N ALA A 22 19.62 5.38 6.82
CA ALA A 22 18.45 5.76 6.02
C ALA A 22 18.95 6.00 4.58
N GLU A 23 18.39 5.28 3.62
CA GLU A 23 18.67 5.52 2.19
C GLU A 23 18.36 6.99 1.92
N GLU A 24 19.31 7.70 1.30
CA GLU A 24 19.25 9.15 1.13
C GLU A 24 17.94 9.57 0.41
N GLY A 25 17.16 10.40 1.08
CA GLY A 25 15.87 10.92 0.59
C GLY A 25 14.66 10.02 0.77
N TRP A 26 14.79 8.82 1.36
CA TRP A 26 13.65 7.95 1.67
C TRP A 26 13.15 8.16 3.10
N THR A 27 11.84 8.26 3.23
CA THR A 27 11.13 8.34 4.53
C THR A 27 10.24 7.12 4.69
N SER A 28 10.27 6.49 5.87
CA SER A 28 9.30 5.45 6.21
C SER A 28 7.94 6.08 6.45
N LEU A 29 6.89 5.59 5.77
CA LEU A 29 5.51 6.03 6.00
C LEU A 29 4.88 5.32 7.20
N PHE A 30 5.48 4.26 7.70
CA PHE A 30 5.01 3.48 8.83
C PHE A 30 6.16 3.24 9.80
N ASN A 31 5.92 3.50 11.09
CA ASN A 31 6.94 3.39 12.14
C ASN A 31 7.22 1.94 12.57
N GLY A 32 6.40 0.97 12.12
CA GLY A 32 6.51 -0.44 12.48
C GLY A 32 5.82 -0.84 13.80
N GLU A 33 5.24 0.10 14.53
CA GLU A 33 4.71 -0.12 15.89
C GLU A 33 3.25 0.31 16.05
N SER A 34 2.83 1.41 15.41
CA SER A 34 1.49 1.97 15.55
C SER A 34 0.97 2.54 14.23
N LEU A 35 -0.34 2.74 14.14
CA LEU A 35 -0.99 3.42 13.02
C LEU A 35 -1.06 4.95 13.21
N ASP A 36 -0.21 5.52 14.05
CA ASP A 36 -0.11 6.98 14.20
C ASP A 36 0.27 7.62 12.86
N GLY A 37 -0.42 8.69 12.49
CA GLY A 37 -0.29 9.32 11.16
C GLY A 37 -1.12 8.67 10.06
N TRP A 38 -2.02 7.73 10.44
CA TRP A 38 -2.96 7.07 9.54
C TRP A 38 -4.39 7.12 10.08
N SER A 39 -5.36 7.21 9.17
CA SER A 39 -6.79 7.27 9.48
C SER A 39 -7.60 6.33 8.58
N VAL A 40 -8.55 5.58 9.16
CA VAL A 40 -9.47 4.71 8.40
C VAL A 40 -10.57 5.56 7.76
N LYS A 41 -10.86 5.31 6.47
CA LYS A 41 -11.84 6.03 5.64
C LYS A 41 -12.72 5.09 4.83
N SER A 42 -13.88 5.58 4.43
CA SER A 42 -14.87 5.01 3.49
C SER A 42 -15.66 3.80 3.99
N GLY A 43 -15.10 2.91 4.78
CA GLY A 43 -15.74 1.71 5.26
C GLY A 43 -15.31 1.35 6.69
N TYR A 44 -15.63 0.13 7.13
CA TYR A 44 -15.36 -0.34 8.49
C TYR A 44 -14.59 -1.68 8.55
N ALA A 45 -13.86 -2.05 7.49
CA ALA A 45 -12.84 -3.09 7.60
C ALA A 45 -11.77 -2.64 8.61
N THR A 46 -11.10 -3.59 9.25
CA THR A 46 -10.17 -3.30 10.34
C THR A 46 -8.72 -3.32 9.88
N TYR A 47 -7.90 -2.55 10.57
CA TYR A 47 -6.45 -2.55 10.39
C TYR A 47 -5.79 -2.70 11.75
N GLU A 48 -4.78 -3.55 11.81
CA GLU A 48 -3.96 -3.78 13.00
C GLU A 48 -2.49 -3.87 12.63
N VAL A 49 -1.62 -3.77 13.63
CA VAL A 49 -0.17 -3.96 13.46
C VAL A 49 0.20 -5.31 14.05
N GLU A 50 0.83 -6.16 13.24
CA GLU A 50 1.46 -7.40 13.68
C GLU A 50 2.94 -7.20 13.97
N ASP A 51 3.50 -8.10 14.75
CA ASP A 51 4.95 -8.16 15.04
C ASP A 51 5.79 -8.13 13.75
N GLY A 52 6.92 -7.45 13.81
CA GLY A 52 7.81 -7.29 12.65
C GLY A 52 7.44 -6.13 11.73
N GLY A 53 6.56 -5.22 12.18
CA GLY A 53 6.22 -4.00 11.44
C GLY A 53 5.35 -4.27 10.22
N VAL A 54 4.31 -5.07 10.39
CA VAL A 54 3.35 -5.44 9.34
C VAL A 54 1.99 -4.80 9.65
N ILE A 55 1.44 -4.05 8.69
CA ILE A 55 0.04 -3.62 8.72
C ILE A 55 -0.82 -4.74 8.14
N VAL A 56 -1.84 -5.17 8.86
CA VAL A 56 -2.81 -6.18 8.42
C VAL A 56 -4.18 -5.54 8.28
N GLY A 57 -4.72 -5.60 7.08
CA GLY A 57 -6.10 -5.24 6.81
C GLY A 57 -6.97 -6.49 6.73
N LYS A 58 -8.10 -6.49 7.46
CA LYS A 58 -9.07 -7.61 7.49
C LYS A 58 -10.40 -7.18 6.94
N THR A 59 -10.94 -7.98 6.03
CA THR A 59 -12.26 -7.70 5.44
C THR A 59 -13.37 -7.78 6.48
N ALA A 60 -14.39 -6.93 6.29
CA ALA A 60 -15.64 -7.01 7.04
C ALA A 60 -16.80 -7.20 6.05
N GLU A 61 -17.77 -8.04 6.41
CA GLU A 61 -18.93 -8.32 5.56
C GLU A 61 -19.83 -7.10 5.43
N GLY A 62 -20.30 -6.83 4.21
CA GLY A 62 -21.27 -5.77 3.95
C GLY A 62 -20.71 -4.35 3.98
N THR A 63 -19.42 -4.18 4.26
CA THR A 63 -18.78 -2.85 4.13
C THR A 63 -18.48 -2.51 2.67
N LYS A 64 -18.38 -1.23 2.39
CA LYS A 64 -17.74 -0.72 1.15
C LYS A 64 -16.23 -0.91 1.24
N ASN A 65 -15.51 -0.60 0.15
CA ASN A 65 -14.05 -0.49 0.19
C ASN A 65 -13.63 0.42 1.34
N THR A 66 -12.71 -0.07 2.16
CA THR A 66 -12.15 0.66 3.31
C THR A 66 -10.70 0.96 3.02
N PHE A 67 -10.24 2.13 3.42
CA PHE A 67 -8.87 2.58 3.18
C PHE A 67 -8.23 3.06 4.47
N LEU A 68 -7.01 2.59 4.75
CA LEU A 68 -6.14 3.20 5.75
C LEU A 68 -5.30 4.26 5.04
N CYS A 69 -5.59 5.52 5.31
CA CYS A 69 -5.01 6.67 4.61
C CYS A 69 -4.00 7.40 5.47
N THR A 70 -2.90 7.86 4.86
CA THR A 70 -1.98 8.79 5.52
C THR A 70 -2.70 10.09 5.88
N ASP A 71 -2.34 10.71 7.01
CA ASP A 71 -2.82 12.04 7.39
C ASP A 71 -2.15 13.12 6.54
N ASP A 72 -0.93 12.87 6.06
CA ASP A 72 -0.19 13.76 5.15
C ASP A 72 -0.54 13.51 3.67
N GLU A 73 -0.38 14.55 2.85
CA GLU A 73 -0.56 14.53 1.39
C GLU A 73 0.77 14.59 0.65
N TYR A 74 0.87 13.83 -0.45
CA TYR A 74 2.06 13.72 -1.30
C TYR A 74 1.75 14.15 -2.74
N GLY A 75 2.68 14.89 -3.35
CA GLY A 75 2.64 15.33 -4.75
C GLY A 75 3.41 14.39 -5.66
N ASP A 76 4.60 14.83 -6.11
CA ASP A 76 5.52 13.99 -6.87
C ASP A 76 6.35 13.13 -5.92
N PHE A 77 6.37 11.82 -6.18
CA PHE A 77 7.06 10.87 -5.29
C PHE A 77 7.43 9.56 -5.99
N GLU A 78 8.33 8.85 -5.36
CA GLU A 78 8.55 7.42 -5.54
C GLU A 78 8.13 6.70 -4.25
N LEU A 79 7.23 5.71 -4.37
CA LEU A 79 6.71 4.88 -3.28
C LEU A 79 7.13 3.44 -3.49
N THR A 80 7.65 2.80 -2.44
CA THR A 80 7.90 1.37 -2.43
C THR A 80 7.24 0.72 -1.22
N PHE A 81 6.75 -0.49 -1.40
CA PHE A 81 6.21 -1.32 -0.33
C PHE A 81 6.24 -2.79 -0.72
N GLU A 82 6.04 -3.64 0.25
CA GLU A 82 5.78 -5.06 0.02
C GLU A 82 4.35 -5.37 0.46
N VAL A 83 3.66 -6.19 -0.33
CA VAL A 83 2.28 -6.62 -0.07
C VAL A 83 2.12 -8.11 -0.23
N LYS A 84 1.32 -8.71 0.64
CA LYS A 84 0.85 -10.09 0.56
C LYS A 84 -0.66 -10.09 0.72
N CYS A 85 -1.38 -10.73 -0.21
CA CYS A 85 -2.83 -10.73 -0.27
C CYS A 85 -3.35 -12.16 -0.33
N ASP A 86 -4.42 -12.43 0.40
CA ASP A 86 -5.10 -13.73 0.37
C ASP A 86 -5.70 -14.00 -1.02
N GLU A 87 -5.69 -15.26 -1.44
CA GLU A 87 -6.25 -15.67 -2.72
C GLU A 87 -7.74 -15.28 -2.83
N GLY A 88 -8.09 -14.68 -3.97
CA GLY A 88 -9.44 -14.23 -4.26
C GLY A 88 -9.81 -12.86 -3.67
N LEU A 89 -8.94 -12.23 -2.89
CA LEU A 89 -9.12 -10.86 -2.45
C LEU A 89 -8.55 -9.88 -3.47
N ASN A 90 -9.33 -8.84 -3.81
CA ASN A 90 -8.87 -7.61 -4.45
C ASN A 90 -8.44 -6.60 -3.38
N SER A 91 -7.45 -5.80 -3.70
CA SER A 91 -6.94 -4.69 -2.90
C SER A 91 -6.38 -3.61 -3.82
N GLY A 92 -5.73 -2.60 -3.27
CA GLY A 92 -5.09 -1.53 -4.02
C GLY A 92 -4.38 -0.53 -3.13
N VAL A 93 -3.58 0.32 -3.75
CA VAL A 93 -2.97 1.47 -3.08
C VAL A 93 -3.43 2.74 -3.79
N GLN A 94 -4.19 3.56 -3.07
CA GLN A 94 -4.56 4.91 -3.48
C GLN A 94 -3.34 5.81 -3.48
N ILE A 95 -3.19 6.63 -4.50
CA ILE A 95 -2.12 7.63 -4.61
C ILE A 95 -2.72 8.99 -4.95
N ARG A 96 -2.21 10.07 -4.33
CA ARG A 96 -2.72 11.43 -4.54
C ARG A 96 -4.23 11.55 -4.39
N SER A 97 -4.85 10.64 -3.62
CA SER A 97 -6.31 10.57 -3.50
C SER A 97 -6.86 11.57 -2.51
N LYS A 98 -8.14 11.84 -2.61
CA LYS A 98 -8.87 12.86 -1.85
C LYS A 98 -10.09 12.26 -1.16
N PHE A 99 -10.73 13.04 -0.31
CA PHE A 99 -11.96 12.66 0.37
C PHE A 99 -13.13 13.50 -0.16
N LYS A 100 -14.23 12.84 -0.47
CA LYS A 100 -15.52 13.51 -0.65
C LYS A 100 -16.22 13.52 0.71
N SER A 101 -16.67 14.69 1.15
CA SER A 101 -17.61 14.79 2.25
C SER A 101 -19.00 14.46 1.70
N GLU A 102 -19.28 13.19 1.44
CA GLU A 102 -20.63 12.79 1.04
C GLU A 102 -21.47 12.57 2.29
N LYS A 103 -22.70 13.07 2.27
CA LYS A 103 -23.71 12.91 3.32
C LYS A 103 -24.29 11.49 3.36
N PHE A 104 -23.49 10.47 3.07
CA PHE A 104 -23.89 9.08 3.22
C PHE A 104 -23.62 8.66 4.66
N ALA A 105 -24.66 8.24 5.35
CA ALA A 105 -24.60 7.79 6.73
C ALA A 105 -23.57 6.65 6.99
N ASP A 106 -23.06 6.04 5.92
CA ASP A 106 -22.17 4.89 5.95
C ASP A 106 -20.72 5.21 5.52
N ASP A 107 -20.37 6.46 5.22
CA ASP A 107 -19.01 6.82 4.83
C ASP A 107 -18.21 7.25 6.07
N TYR A 108 -17.60 6.28 6.72
CA TYR A 108 -16.70 6.50 7.84
C TYR A 108 -15.53 7.39 7.42
N GLY A 109 -15.57 8.67 7.83
CA GLY A 109 -14.53 9.65 7.54
C GLY A 109 -14.46 10.15 6.08
N GLY A 110 -15.52 9.96 5.28
CA GLY A 110 -15.63 10.43 3.90
C GLY A 110 -15.18 9.40 2.86
N ARG A 111 -15.72 9.51 1.64
CA ARG A 111 -15.40 8.61 0.52
C ARG A 111 -14.05 8.96 -0.09
N VAL A 112 -13.13 8.00 -0.10
CA VAL A 112 -11.86 8.10 -0.82
C VAL A 112 -12.13 8.04 -2.34
N TYR A 113 -11.47 8.92 -3.10
CA TYR A 113 -11.53 8.91 -4.56
C TYR A 113 -10.22 9.41 -5.16
N GLY A 114 -9.85 8.85 -6.30
CA GLY A 114 -8.62 9.19 -7.01
C GLY A 114 -7.96 8.02 -7.71
N PRO A 115 -6.73 8.18 -8.20
CA PRO A 115 -5.99 7.09 -8.82
C PRO A 115 -5.59 6.02 -7.80
N GLN A 116 -5.82 4.76 -8.18
CA GLN A 116 -5.51 3.55 -7.42
C GLN A 116 -4.61 2.64 -8.25
N VAL A 117 -3.54 2.17 -7.68
CA VAL A 117 -2.72 1.09 -8.23
C VAL A 117 -3.29 -0.22 -7.70
N GLU A 118 -3.74 -1.08 -8.60
CA GLU A 118 -4.44 -2.32 -8.25
C GLU A 118 -3.52 -3.36 -7.62
N ILE A 119 -4.06 -4.09 -6.67
CA ILE A 119 -3.51 -5.32 -6.11
C ILE A 119 -4.57 -6.40 -6.31
N GLU A 120 -4.26 -7.39 -7.14
CA GLU A 120 -5.18 -8.47 -7.48
C GLU A 120 -4.42 -9.79 -7.50
N THR A 121 -5.04 -10.83 -6.95
CA THR A 121 -4.45 -12.17 -6.88
C THR A 121 -4.77 -12.99 -8.14
N GLY A 122 -3.82 -13.85 -8.54
CA GLY A 122 -3.93 -14.63 -9.76
C GLY A 122 -3.52 -13.87 -11.02
N PRO A 123 -3.62 -14.46 -12.21
CA PRO A 123 -3.43 -13.77 -13.48
C PRO A 123 -4.50 -12.71 -13.65
N GLY A 124 -4.12 -11.45 -13.52
CA GLY A 124 -5.10 -10.38 -13.46
C GLY A 124 -4.52 -9.01 -13.74
N GLN A 125 -5.08 -8.03 -13.08
CA GLN A 125 -4.91 -6.61 -13.37
C GLN A 125 -4.05 -5.88 -12.34
N ALA A 126 -3.31 -6.62 -11.51
CA ALA A 126 -2.40 -6.07 -10.52
C ALA A 126 -1.42 -5.05 -11.14
N GLY A 127 -1.23 -3.91 -10.49
CA GLY A 127 -0.34 -2.84 -10.96
C GLY A 127 -0.93 -1.90 -12.00
N TRP A 128 -2.04 -2.22 -12.66
CA TRP A 128 -2.76 -1.28 -13.52
C TRP A 128 -3.43 -0.18 -12.69
N ILE A 129 -3.81 0.92 -13.32
CA ILE A 129 -4.29 2.12 -12.64
C ILE A 129 -5.77 2.31 -12.89
N TYR A 130 -6.55 2.30 -11.80
CA TYR A 130 -7.98 2.56 -11.77
C TYR A 130 -8.25 3.92 -11.13
N ALA A 131 -9.36 4.57 -11.48
CA ALA A 131 -9.77 5.85 -10.91
C ALA A 131 -10.93 5.64 -9.92
N GLU A 132 -10.61 5.18 -8.70
CA GLU A 132 -11.57 4.85 -7.64
C GLU A 132 -12.53 6.02 -7.38
N ALA A 133 -13.83 5.74 -7.42
CA ALA A 133 -14.93 6.67 -7.11
C ALA A 133 -14.91 8.02 -7.89
N THR A 134 -14.17 8.14 -8.99
CA THR A 134 -14.14 9.34 -9.84
C THR A 134 -15.17 9.29 -10.96
N GLY A 135 -15.71 8.12 -11.29
CA GLY A 135 -16.58 7.87 -12.44
C GLY A 135 -15.82 7.61 -13.75
N ARG A 136 -14.47 7.63 -13.75
CA ARG A 136 -13.65 7.39 -14.95
C ARG A 136 -13.34 5.91 -15.21
N GLY A 137 -13.35 5.08 -14.17
CA GLY A 137 -12.97 3.67 -14.29
C GLY A 137 -11.47 3.49 -14.54
N TRP A 138 -11.10 2.55 -15.43
CA TRP A 138 -9.72 2.29 -15.78
C TRP A 138 -9.05 3.50 -16.44
N LEU A 139 -7.92 3.95 -15.88
CA LEU A 139 -7.03 4.95 -16.50
C LEU A 139 -6.03 4.25 -17.43
N SER A 140 -5.49 3.10 -17.01
CA SER A 140 -4.70 2.24 -17.88
C SER A 140 -5.58 1.60 -18.97
N PRO A 141 -5.18 1.62 -20.24
CA PRO A 141 -5.98 1.06 -21.32
C PRO A 141 -5.95 -0.48 -21.38
N GLU A 142 -4.90 -1.10 -20.88
CA GLU A 142 -4.63 -2.55 -21.00
C GLU A 142 -5.74 -3.41 -20.36
N PRO A 143 -6.26 -3.12 -19.16
CA PRO A 143 -7.36 -3.89 -18.58
C PRO A 143 -8.62 -3.94 -19.43
N GLN A 144 -8.80 -2.96 -20.31
CA GLN A 144 -9.95 -2.87 -21.21
C GLN A 144 -9.74 -3.64 -22.54
N SER A 145 -8.54 -4.18 -22.77
CA SER A 145 -8.24 -4.98 -23.95
C SER A 145 -9.03 -6.28 -23.96
N LYS A 146 -9.47 -6.71 -25.13
CA LYS A 146 -10.04 -8.05 -25.36
C LYS A 146 -8.97 -9.13 -25.41
N ASP A 147 -7.73 -8.75 -25.68
CA ASP A 147 -6.57 -9.63 -25.71
C ASP A 147 -6.06 -9.90 -24.29
N LYS A 148 -6.20 -11.15 -23.84
CA LYS A 148 -5.77 -11.54 -22.50
C LYS A 148 -4.25 -11.46 -22.30
N SER A 149 -3.46 -11.55 -23.36
CA SER A 149 -2.00 -11.38 -23.26
C SER A 149 -1.61 -9.93 -22.96
N VAL A 150 -2.52 -8.98 -23.20
CA VAL A 150 -2.33 -7.56 -22.89
C VAL A 150 -2.94 -7.21 -21.52
N ASN A 151 -4.15 -7.70 -21.22
CA ASN A 151 -4.90 -7.28 -20.05
C ASN A 151 -4.64 -8.11 -18.78
N GLN A 152 -3.86 -9.19 -18.89
CA GLN A 152 -3.53 -10.07 -17.76
C GLN A 152 -2.04 -10.40 -17.75
N HIS A 153 -1.49 -10.50 -16.55
CA HIS A 153 -0.11 -10.96 -16.32
C HIS A 153 -0.04 -11.73 -14.99
N ASP A 154 1.05 -12.45 -14.77
CA ASP A 154 1.29 -13.26 -13.57
C ASP A 154 2.45 -12.75 -12.71
N HIS A 155 2.78 -11.46 -12.81
CA HIS A 155 3.89 -10.87 -12.05
C HIS A 155 3.59 -10.75 -10.56
N PHE A 156 2.30 -10.67 -10.16
CA PHE A 156 1.87 -10.79 -8.77
C PHE A 156 1.82 -12.27 -8.37
N LYS A 157 2.53 -12.62 -7.30
CA LYS A 157 2.58 -14.00 -6.77
C LYS A 157 1.63 -14.12 -5.59
N THR A 158 0.51 -14.81 -5.80
CA THR A 158 -0.53 -15.03 -4.80
C THR A 158 0.03 -15.72 -3.57
N GLY A 159 -0.29 -15.22 -2.38
CA GLY A 159 0.15 -15.77 -1.10
C GLY A 159 1.62 -15.50 -0.75
N GLU A 160 2.37 -14.80 -1.59
CA GLU A 160 3.75 -14.41 -1.36
C GLU A 160 3.88 -12.90 -1.12
N TRP A 161 5.00 -12.46 -0.59
CA TRP A 161 5.34 -11.04 -0.52
C TRP A 161 5.75 -10.54 -1.90
N ASN A 162 5.02 -9.53 -2.41
CA ASN A 162 5.29 -8.89 -3.69
C ASN A 162 5.80 -7.48 -3.45
N LYS A 163 6.89 -7.12 -4.13
CA LYS A 163 7.47 -5.78 -4.06
C LYS A 163 6.83 -4.88 -5.11
N TYR A 164 6.16 -3.84 -4.67
CA TYR A 164 5.64 -2.76 -5.51
C TYR A 164 6.59 -1.56 -5.50
N ARG A 165 6.67 -0.89 -6.64
CA ARG A 165 7.28 0.41 -6.80
C ARG A 165 6.38 1.26 -7.67
N ILE A 166 6.07 2.47 -7.23
CA ILE A 166 5.23 3.44 -7.93
C ILE A 166 6.02 4.73 -8.05
N VAL A 167 6.11 5.29 -9.27
CA VAL A 167 6.69 6.60 -9.53
C VAL A 167 5.58 7.50 -10.05
N ALA A 168 5.22 8.52 -9.28
CA ALA A 168 4.22 9.53 -9.65
C ALA A 168 4.93 10.88 -9.81
N LYS A 169 5.07 11.35 -11.06
CA LYS A 169 5.75 12.61 -11.37
C LYS A 169 4.97 13.40 -12.42
N GLY A 170 4.48 14.59 -12.03
CA GLY A 170 3.55 15.32 -12.86
C GLY A 170 2.35 14.44 -13.22
N ALA A 171 1.93 14.44 -14.47
CA ALA A 171 0.83 13.63 -14.98
C ALA A 171 1.19 12.14 -15.21
N THR A 172 2.46 11.77 -15.03
CA THR A 172 2.94 10.40 -15.31
C THR A 172 2.92 9.55 -14.06
N ILE A 173 2.39 8.32 -14.17
CA ILE A 173 2.38 7.30 -13.14
C ILE A 173 2.94 6.02 -13.73
N GLN A 174 4.06 5.55 -13.18
CA GLN A 174 4.69 4.28 -13.54
C GLN A 174 4.56 3.31 -12.38
N THR A 175 4.22 2.06 -12.68
CA THR A 175 4.07 0.99 -11.68
C THR A 175 4.94 -0.20 -12.01
N PHE A 176 5.45 -0.84 -10.97
CA PHE A 176 6.31 -2.02 -11.09
C PHE A 176 5.91 -3.05 -10.03
N ILE A 177 5.89 -4.33 -10.41
CA ILE A 177 5.71 -5.46 -9.52
C ILE A 177 6.91 -6.41 -9.66
N ASN A 178 7.57 -6.74 -8.57
CA ASN A 178 8.73 -7.63 -8.53
C ASN A 178 9.81 -7.27 -9.56
N GLY A 179 9.99 -5.96 -9.80
CA GLY A 179 10.94 -5.41 -10.77
C GLY A 179 10.46 -5.33 -12.21
N GLN A 180 9.29 -5.88 -12.53
CA GLN A 180 8.68 -5.77 -13.87
C GLN A 180 7.81 -4.53 -13.96
N GLN A 181 7.99 -3.72 -14.98
CA GLN A 181 7.12 -2.58 -15.26
C GLN A 181 5.76 -3.06 -15.76
N ILE A 182 4.68 -2.57 -15.13
CA ILE A 182 3.31 -2.91 -15.49
C ILE A 182 2.66 -1.77 -16.25
N ALA A 183 2.62 -0.57 -15.68
CA ALA A 183 2.03 0.60 -16.31
C ALA A 183 3.05 1.72 -16.52
N ASP A 184 2.84 2.46 -17.61
CA ASP A 184 3.47 3.75 -17.90
C ASP A 184 2.38 4.67 -18.44
N LEU A 185 1.64 5.30 -17.51
CA LEU A 185 0.47 6.09 -17.81
C LEU A 185 0.78 7.57 -17.73
N THR A 186 0.40 8.35 -18.75
CA THR A 186 0.31 9.81 -18.67
C THR A 186 -1.16 10.24 -18.82
N ASP A 187 -1.72 10.88 -17.79
CA ASP A 187 -3.10 11.34 -17.75
C ASP A 187 -3.20 12.73 -17.12
N GLU A 188 -3.21 13.76 -17.99
CA GLU A 188 -3.31 15.16 -17.60
C GLU A 188 -4.60 15.45 -16.83
N LYS A 189 -5.72 14.82 -17.21
CA LYS A 189 -7.02 15.07 -16.59
C LYS A 189 -7.11 14.60 -15.15
N ILE A 190 -6.48 13.45 -14.82
CA ILE A 190 -6.43 13.00 -13.44
C ILE A 190 -5.43 13.84 -12.64
N TYR A 191 -4.33 14.27 -13.27
CA TYR A 191 -3.34 15.12 -12.63
C TYR A 191 -3.91 16.52 -12.30
N GLU A 192 -4.67 17.15 -13.22
CA GLU A 192 -5.33 18.44 -12.96
C GLU A 192 -6.18 18.43 -11.68
N THR A 193 -6.86 17.30 -11.40
CA THR A 193 -7.74 17.17 -10.24
C THR A 193 -7.03 16.57 -9.02
N HIS A 194 -5.98 15.77 -9.22
CA HIS A 194 -5.24 15.04 -8.19
C HIS A 194 -3.72 15.26 -8.31
N PRO A 195 -3.21 16.51 -8.25
CA PRO A 195 -1.77 16.78 -8.32
C PRO A 195 -1.05 16.36 -7.03
N LYS A 196 -1.80 16.29 -5.92
CA LYS A 196 -1.37 15.79 -4.61
C LYS A 196 -2.56 15.23 -3.83
N GLY A 197 -2.28 14.40 -2.85
CA GLY A 197 -3.26 13.83 -1.94
C GLY A 197 -2.65 12.69 -1.13
N VAL A 198 -3.50 11.95 -0.44
CA VAL A 198 -3.10 10.89 0.48
C VAL A 198 -2.66 9.62 -0.24
N ILE A 199 -1.87 8.80 0.47
CA ILE A 199 -1.67 7.38 0.18
C ILE A 199 -2.70 6.59 0.99
N GLY A 200 -3.37 5.61 0.37
CA GLY A 200 -4.38 4.80 1.06
C GLY A 200 -4.27 3.31 0.74
N LEU A 201 -4.22 2.48 1.76
CA LEU A 201 -4.15 1.01 1.67
C LEU A 201 -5.57 0.46 1.68
N GLN A 202 -5.98 -0.22 0.61
CA GLN A 202 -7.37 -0.70 0.46
C GLN A 202 -7.57 -2.07 1.09
N VAL A 203 -8.67 -2.23 1.83
CA VAL A 203 -9.33 -3.51 2.07
C VAL A 203 -10.65 -3.50 1.29
N HIS A 204 -10.74 -4.33 0.27
CA HIS A 204 -11.93 -4.38 -0.59
C HIS A 204 -13.15 -4.91 0.17
N GLY A 205 -14.31 -4.32 -0.08
CA GLY A 205 -15.59 -4.79 0.45
C GLY A 205 -15.93 -6.17 -0.07
N ILE A 206 -16.46 -7.03 0.79
CA ILE A 206 -16.86 -8.39 0.46
C ILE A 206 -18.35 -8.60 0.67
N ARG A 207 -18.91 -9.59 -0.04
CA ARG A 207 -20.29 -10.01 0.14
C ARG A 207 -20.45 -10.75 1.48
N SER A 208 -21.65 -10.74 2.04
CA SER A 208 -21.98 -11.58 3.17
C SER A 208 -21.72 -13.06 2.88
N GLY A 209 -21.09 -13.75 3.82
CA GLY A 209 -20.67 -15.15 3.69
C GLY A 209 -19.37 -15.35 2.88
N ALA A 210 -18.69 -14.30 2.44
CA ALA A 210 -17.37 -14.38 1.86
C ALA A 210 -16.31 -13.94 2.88
N GLY A 211 -15.19 -14.64 2.91
CA GLY A 211 -14.09 -14.30 3.83
C GLY A 211 -14.19 -14.99 5.20
N PRO A 212 -13.48 -14.50 6.24
CA PRO A 212 -12.63 -13.31 6.20
C PRO A 212 -11.39 -13.50 5.31
N PHE A 213 -10.94 -12.41 4.70
CA PHE A 213 -9.68 -12.34 3.96
C PHE A 213 -8.79 -11.28 4.57
N GLU A 214 -7.48 -11.42 4.34
CA GLU A 214 -6.47 -10.50 4.85
C GLU A 214 -5.54 -10.03 3.73
N VAL A 215 -5.12 -8.79 3.84
CA VAL A 215 -4.05 -8.21 3.04
C VAL A 215 -3.05 -7.56 3.98
N ARG A 216 -1.75 -7.76 3.72
CA ARG A 216 -0.65 -7.35 4.58
C ARG A 216 0.30 -6.44 3.83
N TRP A 217 0.76 -5.38 4.48
CA TRP A 217 1.76 -4.44 3.95
C TRP A 217 2.91 -4.27 4.92
N ARG A 218 4.11 -4.09 4.39
CA ARG A 218 5.32 -3.73 5.15
C ARG A 218 6.30 -2.94 4.30
N ASN A 219 7.34 -2.39 4.92
CA ASN A 219 8.42 -1.67 4.24
C ASN A 219 7.93 -0.51 3.37
N LEU A 220 6.89 0.21 3.84
CA LEU A 220 6.34 1.36 3.13
C LEU A 220 7.31 2.53 3.24
N LYS A 221 7.94 2.89 2.13
CA LYS A 221 8.90 4.00 2.04
C LYS A 221 8.52 4.93 0.90
N LEU A 222 8.66 6.23 1.12
CA LEU A 222 8.40 7.25 0.13
C LEU A 222 9.61 8.17 -0.01
N LYS A 223 9.89 8.57 -1.24
CA LYS A 223 10.87 9.59 -1.59
C LYS A 223 10.17 10.68 -2.39
N SER A 224 10.22 11.92 -1.91
CA SER A 224 9.75 13.09 -2.69
C SER A 224 10.66 13.34 -3.89
N LEU A 225 10.06 13.74 -5.03
CA LEU A 225 10.76 13.96 -6.31
C LEU A 225 10.78 15.44 -6.70
#